data_0b99639ab108406c560be5306436f4ee
#
_entry.id   0b99639ab108406c560be5306436f4ee
#
_cell.length_a   1.000
_cell.length_b   1.000
_cell.length_c   1.000
_cell.angle_alpha   90.00
_cell.angle_beta   90.00
_cell.angle_gamma   90.00
#
_symmetry.space_group_name_H-M   'P 1'
#
loop_
_entity.id
_entity.type
_entity.pdbx_description
1 polymer ?
#
loop_
_entity_poly.entity_id
_entity_poly.type
_entity_poly.pdbx_seq_one_letter_code
_entity_poly.pdbx_strand_id
1 'polypeptide(L)'
;MPAVYFSHGQESGPWGSKIKSMAAVVEKLGCRTTSVDYQGIADPTDRVNKLIAECANVEEPLVLVGSSMGGHVATAAAAKVGAVGLFVLAPAYYMRGYESLTPPAPEMPIAIVHGWNDDVVPVENSIRFAKECNASLHILDADHRLTANIDDINHLLTRFIEVLVEN
;
A
#
# COMPACT_ATOMS: atom_id res chain seq x y z
N MET A 1 8.88 -16.35 -5.68
CA MET A 1 8.72 -15.02 -5.07
C MET A 1 7.38 -14.44 -5.46
N PRO A 2 6.74 -13.62 -4.65
CA PRO A 2 5.45 -13.02 -4.99
C PRO A 2 5.55 -12.02 -6.14
N ALA A 3 4.42 -11.78 -6.81
CA ALA A 3 4.23 -10.61 -7.64
C ALA A 3 3.87 -9.43 -6.73
N VAL A 4 4.43 -8.26 -6.98
CA VAL A 4 4.18 -7.04 -6.22
C VAL A 4 3.51 -6.02 -7.13
N TYR A 5 2.29 -5.63 -6.78
CA TYR A 5 1.51 -4.64 -7.52
C TYR A 5 1.42 -3.35 -6.72
N PHE A 6 1.85 -2.26 -7.34
CA PHE A 6 1.83 -0.93 -6.73
C PHE A 6 0.57 -0.17 -7.09
N SER A 7 0.05 0.58 -6.11
CA SER A 7 -1.15 1.39 -6.19
C SER A 7 -0.83 2.82 -5.75
N HIS A 8 -0.71 3.74 -6.73
CA HIS A 8 -0.25 5.10 -6.50
C HIS A 8 -1.34 6.04 -5.95
N GLY A 9 -0.90 7.18 -5.41
CA GLY A 9 -1.78 8.18 -4.83
C GLY A 9 -2.56 9.00 -5.85
N GLN A 10 -3.38 9.93 -5.34
CA GLN A 10 -4.32 10.70 -6.13
C GLN A 10 -3.63 11.59 -7.17
N GLU A 11 -2.54 12.25 -6.79
CA GLU A 11 -1.86 13.24 -7.63
C GLU A 11 -0.51 12.77 -8.16
N SER A 12 -0.24 11.48 -8.05
CA SER A 12 0.99 10.89 -8.56
C SER A 12 0.71 9.99 -9.76
N GLY A 13 1.77 9.46 -10.34
CA GLY A 13 1.68 8.48 -11.41
C GLY A 13 2.19 7.11 -10.95
N PRO A 14 2.12 6.10 -11.83
CA PRO A 14 2.46 4.73 -11.47
C PRO A 14 3.96 4.52 -11.19
N TRP A 15 4.82 5.38 -11.70
CA TRP A 15 6.27 5.23 -11.57
C TRP A 15 6.95 6.47 -11.00
N GLY A 16 6.37 7.05 -9.95
CA GLY A 16 7.04 8.10 -9.18
C GLY A 16 8.30 7.56 -8.48
N SER A 17 9.14 8.45 -7.96
CA SER A 17 10.45 8.10 -7.38
C SER A 17 10.35 7.06 -6.28
N LYS A 18 9.35 7.16 -5.42
CA LYS A 18 9.13 6.23 -4.31
C LYS A 18 8.79 4.83 -4.80
N ILE A 19 7.87 4.70 -5.75
CA ILE A 19 7.50 3.41 -6.34
C ILE A 19 8.69 2.81 -7.10
N LYS A 20 9.41 3.60 -7.88
CA LYS A 20 10.62 3.12 -8.57
C LYS A 20 11.63 2.52 -7.60
N SER A 21 11.86 3.21 -6.49
CA SER A 21 12.81 2.75 -5.47
C SER A 21 12.36 1.44 -4.82
N MET A 22 11.09 1.36 -4.42
CA MET A 22 10.52 0.14 -3.83
C MET A 22 10.53 -1.03 -4.82
N ALA A 23 10.17 -0.78 -6.07
CA ALA A 23 10.19 -1.81 -7.12
C ALA A 23 11.59 -2.39 -7.31
N ALA A 24 12.61 -1.52 -7.38
CA ALA A 24 13.99 -1.96 -7.53
C ALA A 24 14.45 -2.89 -6.40
N VAL A 25 14.04 -2.61 -5.16
CA VAL A 25 14.42 -3.43 -4.00
C VAL A 25 13.79 -4.82 -4.06
N VAL A 26 12.49 -4.89 -4.37
CA VAL A 26 11.78 -6.17 -4.39
C VAL A 26 12.13 -7.00 -5.62
N GLU A 27 12.49 -6.36 -6.73
CA GLU A 27 13.01 -7.05 -7.91
C GLU A 27 14.33 -7.76 -7.62
N LYS A 28 15.18 -7.17 -6.78
CA LYS A 28 16.42 -7.84 -6.30
C LYS A 28 16.14 -9.07 -5.48
N LEU A 29 14.97 -9.18 -4.86
CA LEU A 29 14.53 -10.39 -4.16
C LEU A 29 13.98 -11.45 -5.11
N GLY A 30 13.79 -11.12 -6.38
CA GLY A 30 13.21 -12.01 -7.39
C GLY A 30 11.71 -11.79 -7.61
N CYS A 31 11.13 -10.72 -7.08
CA CYS A 31 9.71 -10.38 -7.30
C CYS A 31 9.51 -9.81 -8.70
N ARG A 32 8.38 -10.14 -9.32
CA ARG A 32 7.88 -9.45 -10.50
C ARG A 32 7.08 -8.23 -10.04
N THR A 33 7.28 -7.08 -10.65
CA THR A 33 6.60 -5.84 -10.27
C THR A 33 5.69 -5.31 -11.37
N THR A 34 4.57 -4.73 -10.97
CA THR A 34 3.64 -4.01 -11.84
C THR A 34 3.13 -2.80 -11.06
N SER A 35 3.03 -1.67 -11.72
CA SER A 35 2.39 -0.48 -11.12
C SER A 35 1.20 -0.08 -11.97
N VAL A 36 0.02 -0.09 -11.36
CA VAL A 36 -1.24 0.23 -12.05
C VAL A 36 -1.35 1.73 -12.21
N ASP A 37 -1.71 2.18 -13.40
CA ASP A 37 -1.89 3.59 -13.73
C ASP A 37 -3.34 4.02 -13.52
N TYR A 38 -3.57 4.89 -12.54
CA TYR A 38 -4.88 5.47 -12.26
C TYR A 38 -5.03 6.91 -12.78
N GLN A 39 -4.06 7.42 -13.52
CA GLN A 39 -4.12 8.80 -14.04
C GLN A 39 -5.39 8.98 -14.86
N GLY A 40 -6.11 10.08 -14.60
CA GLY A 40 -7.40 10.34 -15.24
C GLY A 40 -8.60 9.69 -14.56
N ILE A 41 -8.39 8.85 -13.56
CA ILE A 41 -9.46 8.21 -12.80
C ILE A 41 -9.54 8.86 -11.41
N ALA A 42 -10.57 9.67 -11.18
CA ALA A 42 -10.73 10.40 -9.91
C ALA A 42 -11.41 9.55 -8.84
N ASP A 43 -12.40 8.75 -9.22
CA ASP A 43 -13.22 7.98 -8.29
C ASP A 43 -12.44 6.81 -7.68
N PRO A 44 -12.33 6.73 -6.33
CA PRO A 44 -11.66 5.60 -5.67
C PRO A 44 -12.25 4.24 -6.02
N THR A 45 -13.56 4.12 -6.19
CA THR A 45 -14.21 2.86 -6.56
C THR A 45 -13.78 2.40 -7.95
N ASP A 46 -13.66 3.33 -8.90
CA ASP A 46 -13.17 3.01 -10.25
C ASP A 46 -11.71 2.56 -10.22
N ARG A 47 -10.89 3.15 -9.35
CA ARG A 47 -9.51 2.72 -9.14
C ARG A 47 -9.43 1.31 -8.56
N VAL A 48 -10.30 1.00 -7.58
CA VAL A 48 -10.40 -0.36 -7.01
C VAL A 48 -10.74 -1.38 -8.10
N ASN A 49 -11.74 -1.08 -8.93
CA ASN A 49 -12.16 -1.96 -10.02
C ASN A 49 -11.04 -2.19 -11.03
N LYS A 50 -10.28 -1.14 -11.35
CA LYS A 50 -9.11 -1.27 -12.24
C LYS A 50 -8.04 -2.16 -11.64
N LEU A 51 -7.71 -1.98 -10.37
CA LEU A 51 -6.72 -2.81 -9.70
C LEU A 51 -7.15 -4.28 -9.68
N ILE A 52 -8.40 -4.55 -9.38
CA ILE A 52 -8.95 -5.91 -9.41
C ILE A 52 -8.80 -6.54 -10.80
N ALA A 53 -9.15 -5.79 -11.86
CA ALA A 53 -9.03 -6.26 -13.23
C ALA A 53 -7.58 -6.56 -13.63
N GLU A 54 -6.64 -5.69 -13.25
CA GLU A 54 -5.22 -5.87 -13.52
C GLU A 54 -4.63 -7.09 -12.81
N CYS A 55 -5.18 -7.48 -11.66
CA CYS A 55 -4.74 -8.63 -10.89
C CYS A 55 -5.41 -9.96 -11.28
N ALA A 56 -6.41 -9.94 -12.17
CA ALA A 56 -7.29 -11.09 -12.43
C ALA A 56 -6.56 -12.36 -12.91
N ASN A 57 -5.44 -12.20 -13.61
CA ASN A 57 -4.69 -13.32 -14.19
C ASN A 57 -3.31 -13.54 -13.53
N VAL A 58 -3.09 -12.98 -12.36
CA VAL A 58 -1.84 -13.18 -11.61
C VAL A 58 -1.88 -14.56 -10.97
N GLU A 59 -0.92 -15.38 -11.27
CA GLU A 59 -0.82 -16.75 -10.74
C GLU A 59 0.08 -16.84 -9.52
N GLU A 60 1.09 -15.96 -9.41
CA GLU A 60 1.99 -15.91 -8.27
C GLU A 60 1.26 -15.41 -7.01
N PRO A 61 1.75 -15.77 -5.82
CA PRO A 61 1.29 -15.08 -4.60
C PRO A 61 1.41 -13.57 -4.78
N LEU A 62 0.35 -12.83 -4.44
CA LEU A 62 0.24 -11.41 -4.76
C LEU A 62 0.37 -10.56 -3.50
N VAL A 63 1.29 -9.60 -3.54
CA VAL A 63 1.44 -8.56 -2.52
C VAL A 63 1.01 -7.23 -3.12
N LEU A 64 0.15 -6.50 -2.43
CA LEU A 64 -0.24 -5.15 -2.81
C LEU A 64 0.51 -4.12 -1.98
N VAL A 65 1.03 -3.10 -2.65
CA VAL A 65 1.73 -1.97 -2.03
C VAL A 65 1.05 -0.68 -2.46
N GLY A 66 0.49 0.07 -1.52
CA GLY A 66 -0.26 1.29 -1.86
C GLY A 66 0.17 2.50 -1.05
N SER A 67 0.06 3.68 -1.63
CA SER A 67 0.42 4.95 -0.99
C SER A 67 -0.76 5.92 -1.02
N SER A 68 -1.09 6.52 0.13
CA SER A 68 -2.15 7.51 0.29
C SER A 68 -3.51 6.98 -0.20
N MET A 69 -4.15 7.61 -1.20
CA MET A 69 -5.36 7.05 -1.81
C MET A 69 -5.11 5.65 -2.39
N GLY A 70 -3.93 5.41 -2.94
CA GLY A 70 -3.54 4.08 -3.43
C GLY A 70 -3.50 3.03 -2.32
N GLY A 71 -3.19 3.44 -1.09
CA GLY A 71 -3.27 2.57 0.09
C GLY A 71 -4.71 2.19 0.42
N HIS A 72 -5.63 3.15 0.37
CA HIS A 72 -7.06 2.89 0.51
C HIS A 72 -7.56 1.91 -0.59
N VAL A 73 -7.19 2.18 -1.84
CA VAL A 73 -7.56 1.35 -2.99
C VAL A 73 -7.04 -0.07 -2.85
N ALA A 74 -5.76 -0.22 -2.50
CA ALA A 74 -5.14 -1.54 -2.30
C ALA A 74 -5.83 -2.31 -1.17
N THR A 75 -6.16 -1.65 -0.07
CA THR A 75 -6.87 -2.25 1.05
C THR A 75 -8.24 -2.77 0.63
N ALA A 76 -8.99 -1.97 -0.13
CA ALA A 76 -10.32 -2.37 -0.63
C ALA A 76 -10.26 -3.54 -1.60
N ALA A 77 -9.21 -3.64 -2.40
CA ALA A 77 -9.05 -4.71 -3.39
C ALA A 77 -8.45 -5.99 -2.82
N ALA A 78 -7.70 -5.92 -1.73
CA ALA A 78 -6.82 -6.99 -1.26
C ALA A 78 -7.51 -8.36 -1.10
N ALA A 79 -8.64 -8.41 -0.41
CA ALA A 79 -9.37 -9.66 -0.23
C ALA A 79 -9.94 -10.20 -1.54
N LYS A 80 -10.42 -9.30 -2.40
CA LYS A 80 -11.05 -9.68 -3.69
C LYS A 80 -10.05 -10.26 -4.68
N VAL A 81 -8.79 -9.85 -4.62
CA VAL A 81 -7.74 -10.38 -5.51
C VAL A 81 -6.97 -11.54 -4.88
N GLY A 82 -7.32 -11.93 -3.66
CA GLY A 82 -6.64 -13.00 -2.95
C GLY A 82 -5.20 -12.67 -2.60
N ALA A 83 -4.91 -11.41 -2.26
CA ALA A 83 -3.56 -11.01 -1.88
C ALA A 83 -3.10 -11.76 -0.62
N VAL A 84 -1.82 -12.06 -0.55
CA VAL A 84 -1.20 -12.73 0.60
C VAL A 84 -0.60 -11.73 1.59
N GLY A 85 -0.49 -10.47 1.22
CA GLY A 85 0.02 -9.40 2.07
C GLY A 85 -0.33 -8.03 1.52
N LEU A 86 -0.42 -7.06 2.43
CA LEU A 86 -0.74 -5.66 2.14
C LEU A 86 0.25 -4.76 2.87
N PHE A 87 0.96 -3.93 2.11
CA PHE A 87 1.93 -2.97 2.63
C PHE A 87 1.49 -1.57 2.19
N VAL A 88 1.17 -0.69 3.13
CA VAL A 88 0.63 0.63 2.82
C VAL A 88 1.40 1.76 3.47
N LEU A 89 1.54 2.86 2.74
CA LEU A 89 2.25 4.07 3.15
C LEU A 89 1.26 5.22 3.29
N ALA A 90 1.16 5.80 4.49
CA ALA A 90 0.27 6.93 4.78
C ALA A 90 -1.12 6.73 4.15
N PRO A 91 -1.79 5.58 4.38
CA PRO A 91 -3.03 5.25 3.68
C PRO A 91 -4.14 6.23 4.05
N ALA A 92 -4.96 6.58 3.05
CA ALA A 92 -6.05 7.54 3.21
C ALA A 92 -7.28 6.92 3.90
N TYR A 93 -7.09 6.41 5.13
CA TYR A 93 -8.17 5.88 5.95
C TYR A 93 -8.85 6.99 6.75
N TYR A 94 -10.14 6.84 7.01
CA TYR A 94 -10.93 7.74 7.87
C TYR A 94 -10.79 9.22 7.50
N MET A 95 -10.70 9.53 6.22
CA MET A 95 -10.59 10.91 5.77
C MET A 95 -11.85 11.68 6.13
N ARG A 96 -11.67 12.90 6.61
CA ARG A 96 -12.78 13.76 7.09
C ARG A 96 -13.86 13.91 6.03
N GLY A 97 -15.09 13.53 6.40
CA GLY A 97 -16.24 13.54 5.50
C GLY A 97 -16.39 12.26 4.67
N TYR A 98 -15.41 11.34 4.72
CA TYR A 98 -15.38 10.10 3.96
C TYR A 98 -15.04 8.89 4.83
N GLU A 99 -15.20 9.02 6.14
CA GLU A 99 -14.81 7.98 7.10
C GLU A 99 -15.49 6.65 6.82
N SER A 100 -16.75 6.68 6.40
CA SER A 100 -17.54 5.48 6.09
C SER A 100 -17.05 4.72 4.86
N LEU A 101 -16.22 5.34 4.02
CA LEU A 101 -15.64 4.70 2.84
C LEU A 101 -14.40 3.88 3.15
N THR A 102 -13.86 3.98 4.36
CA THR A 102 -12.70 3.21 4.78
C THR A 102 -13.02 1.72 4.68
N PRO A 103 -12.26 0.94 3.88
CA PRO A 103 -12.57 -0.48 3.73
C PRO A 103 -12.31 -1.24 5.03
N PRO A 104 -13.03 -2.34 5.25
CA PRO A 104 -12.70 -3.23 6.35
C PRO A 104 -11.32 -3.84 6.16
N ALA A 105 -10.65 -4.16 7.26
CA ALA A 105 -9.33 -4.79 7.19
C ALA A 105 -9.43 -6.18 6.57
N PRO A 106 -8.64 -6.48 5.53
CA PRO A 106 -8.59 -7.84 4.99
C PRO A 106 -7.87 -8.78 5.95
N GLU A 107 -8.21 -10.07 5.87
CA GLU A 107 -7.60 -11.10 6.70
C GLU A 107 -6.29 -11.62 6.10
N MET A 108 -5.23 -10.85 6.23
CA MET A 108 -3.89 -11.18 5.79
C MET A 108 -2.88 -10.34 6.56
N PRO A 109 -1.58 -10.65 6.54
CA PRO A 109 -0.57 -9.76 7.11
C PRO A 109 -0.64 -8.36 6.49
N ILE A 110 -0.69 -7.33 7.35
CA ILE A 110 -0.74 -5.92 6.96
C ILE A 110 0.39 -5.18 7.66
N ALA A 111 1.15 -4.40 6.90
CA ALA A 111 2.12 -3.45 7.44
C ALA A 111 1.75 -2.04 7.00
N ILE A 112 1.77 -1.10 7.93
CA ILE A 112 1.47 0.30 7.70
C ILE A 112 2.69 1.12 8.08
N VAL A 113 3.09 2.04 7.20
CA VAL A 113 4.15 3.03 7.47
C VAL A 113 3.51 4.42 7.40
N HIS A 114 3.71 5.24 8.41
CA HIS A 114 3.13 6.59 8.47
C HIS A 114 4.11 7.57 9.11
N GLY A 115 4.01 8.84 8.77
CA GLY A 115 4.85 9.88 9.35
C GLY A 115 4.16 10.60 10.50
N TRP A 116 4.92 10.91 11.57
CA TRP A 116 4.41 11.71 12.69
C TRP A 116 3.89 13.09 12.26
N ASN A 117 4.52 13.68 11.24
CA ASN A 117 4.28 15.05 10.79
C ASN A 117 3.45 15.10 9.51
N ASP A 118 2.67 14.07 9.24
CA ASP A 118 1.77 14.04 8.09
C ASP A 118 0.65 15.06 8.28
N ASP A 119 0.59 16.06 7.40
CA ASP A 119 -0.40 17.14 7.40
C ASP A 119 -1.55 16.90 6.42
N VAL A 120 -1.55 15.77 5.72
CA VAL A 120 -2.59 15.37 4.76
C VAL A 120 -3.49 14.29 5.36
N VAL A 121 -2.89 13.19 5.83
CA VAL A 121 -3.60 12.12 6.53
C VAL A 121 -3.09 12.06 7.97
N PRO A 122 -3.93 12.34 8.97
CA PRO A 122 -3.51 12.26 10.36
C PRO A 122 -2.98 10.87 10.71
N VAL A 123 -1.81 10.81 11.37
CA VAL A 123 -1.19 9.54 11.77
C VAL A 123 -2.12 8.73 12.69
N GLU A 124 -2.97 9.40 13.46
CA GLU A 124 -3.98 8.78 14.31
C GLU A 124 -4.91 7.84 13.54
N ASN A 125 -5.16 8.11 12.26
CA ASN A 125 -6.01 7.27 11.42
C ASN A 125 -5.37 5.89 11.19
N SER A 126 -4.06 5.85 10.98
CA SER A 126 -3.33 4.58 10.87
C SER A 126 -3.23 3.86 12.20
N ILE A 127 -3.06 4.60 13.30
CA ILE A 127 -3.04 4.02 14.65
C ILE A 127 -4.38 3.32 14.93
N ARG A 128 -5.48 3.98 14.64
CA ARG A 128 -6.83 3.41 14.79
C ARG A 128 -7.01 2.14 13.98
N PHE A 129 -6.70 2.20 12.69
CA PHE A 129 -6.85 1.05 11.79
C PHE A 129 -5.98 -0.12 12.24
N ALA A 130 -4.72 0.13 12.58
CA ALA A 130 -3.78 -0.90 13.03
C ALA A 130 -4.24 -1.59 14.30
N LYS A 131 -4.79 -0.85 15.26
CA LYS A 131 -5.33 -1.41 16.50
C LYS A 131 -6.51 -2.35 16.25
N GLU A 132 -7.39 -1.98 15.33
CA GLU A 132 -8.59 -2.77 15.03
C GLU A 132 -8.26 -4.11 14.35
N CYS A 133 -7.17 -4.18 13.59
CA CYS A 133 -6.82 -5.39 12.83
C CYS A 133 -5.49 -6.04 13.22
N ASN A 134 -4.83 -5.53 14.25
CA ASN A 134 -3.51 -6.01 14.68
C ASN A 134 -2.44 -5.94 13.57
N ALA A 135 -2.50 -4.91 12.72
CA ALA A 135 -1.48 -4.67 11.71
C ALA A 135 -0.16 -4.26 12.38
N SER A 136 0.96 -4.55 11.70
CA SER A 136 2.23 -3.95 12.06
C SER A 136 2.21 -2.47 11.68
N LEU A 137 2.60 -1.59 12.61
CA LEU A 137 2.61 -0.15 12.38
C LEU A 137 3.98 0.41 12.66
N HIS A 138 4.52 1.13 11.67
CA HIS A 138 5.82 1.80 11.74
C HIS A 138 5.61 3.30 11.56
N ILE A 139 5.89 4.08 12.61
CA ILE A 139 5.73 5.53 12.57
C ILE A 139 7.12 6.16 12.55
N LEU A 140 7.38 6.99 11.54
CA LEU A 140 8.68 7.59 11.28
C LEU A 140 8.63 9.10 11.49
N ASP A 141 9.76 9.72 11.72
CA ASP A 141 9.91 11.18 11.67
C ASP A 141 9.86 11.61 10.20
N ALA A 142 8.65 11.84 9.70
CA ALA A 142 8.38 12.06 8.29
C ALA A 142 7.09 12.84 8.06
N ASP A 143 7.00 13.47 6.89
CA ASP A 143 5.78 14.08 6.37
C ASP A 143 4.94 13.07 5.57
N HIS A 144 3.90 13.55 4.86
CA HIS A 144 3.03 12.70 4.05
C HIS A 144 3.75 11.98 2.91
N ARG A 145 4.77 12.60 2.33
CA ARG A 145 5.47 12.05 1.17
C ARG A 145 6.42 10.91 1.52
N LEU A 146 6.94 10.89 2.75
CA LEU A 146 7.87 9.85 3.22
C LEU A 146 9.17 9.74 2.40
N THR A 147 9.46 10.70 1.52
CA THR A 147 10.55 10.61 0.55
C THR A 147 11.92 10.56 1.22
N ALA A 148 12.11 11.33 2.30
CA ALA A 148 13.37 11.35 3.04
C ALA A 148 13.66 10.02 3.76
N ASN A 149 12.66 9.16 3.93
CA ASN A 149 12.74 7.90 4.66
C ASN A 149 12.68 6.69 3.73
N ILE A 150 12.97 6.86 2.45
CA ILE A 150 12.81 5.79 1.46
C ILE A 150 13.68 4.56 1.78
N ASP A 151 14.86 4.75 2.34
CA ASP A 151 15.72 3.63 2.73
C ASP A 151 15.11 2.81 3.85
N ASP A 152 14.51 3.45 4.85
CA ASP A 152 13.79 2.77 5.93
C ASP A 152 12.58 2.01 5.37
N ILE A 153 11.83 2.63 4.48
CA ILE A 153 10.66 2.01 3.84
C ILE A 153 11.08 0.78 3.05
N ASN A 154 12.13 0.89 2.25
CA ASN A 154 12.66 -0.23 1.47
C ASN A 154 13.08 -1.40 2.36
N HIS A 155 13.69 -1.10 3.49
CA HIS A 155 14.09 -2.10 4.48
C HIS A 155 12.87 -2.82 5.08
N LEU A 156 11.87 -2.06 5.47
CA LEU A 156 10.62 -2.59 6.02
C LEU A 156 9.88 -3.45 4.99
N LEU A 157 9.80 -3.00 3.74
CA LEU A 157 9.16 -3.75 2.66
C LEU A 157 9.89 -5.06 2.36
N THR A 158 11.22 -5.01 2.28
CA THR A 158 12.05 -6.21 2.09
C THR A 158 11.76 -7.23 3.17
N ARG A 159 11.80 -6.81 4.43
CA ARG A 159 11.55 -7.72 5.56
C ARG A 159 10.13 -8.26 5.56
N PHE A 160 9.15 -7.43 5.21
CA PHE A 160 7.75 -7.85 5.09
C PHE A 160 7.60 -9.01 4.10
N ILE A 161 8.20 -8.88 2.91
CA ILE A 161 8.14 -9.91 1.87
C ILE A 161 8.88 -11.17 2.30
N GLU A 162 10.07 -11.03 2.89
CA GLU A 162 10.84 -12.18 3.38
C GLU A 162 10.05 -13.01 4.39
N VAL A 163 9.36 -12.37 5.33
CA VAL A 163 8.52 -13.05 6.32
C VAL A 163 7.35 -13.78 5.67
N LEU A 164 6.72 -13.16 4.67
CA LEU A 164 5.63 -13.82 3.93
C LEU A 164 6.08 -15.08 3.22
N VAL A 165 7.29 -15.08 2.68
CA VAL A 165 7.85 -16.21 1.93
C VAL A 165 8.34 -17.34 2.85
N GLU A 166 8.80 -17.00 4.06
CA GLU A 166 9.23 -17.96 5.08
C GLU A 166 8.06 -18.80 5.64
N ASN A 167 6.85 -18.30 5.55
CA ASN A 167 5.64 -18.95 6.01
C ASN A 167 4.88 -19.57 4.84
#